data_0cb1e49d622502959d1b2060ed7e272a
#
_entry.id   0cb1e49d622502959d1b2060ed7e272a
#
_cell.length_a   1.000
_cell.length_b   1.000
_cell.length_c   1.000
_cell.angle_alpha   90.00
_cell.angle_beta   90.00
_cell.angle_gamma   90.00
#
_symmetry.space_group_name_H-M   'P 1'
#
loop_
_entity.id
_entity.type
_entity.pdbx_description
1 polymer ?
#
loop_
_entity_poly.entity_id
_entity_poly.type
_entity_poly.pdbx_seq_one_letter_code
_entity_poly.pdbx_strand_id
1 'polypeptide(L)'
;MSDYTVGEDCFTELPAALAEYGATKVAIIGGKRALAAALPGIEAALEDTDVEVLETRVYGTNSTRANIAKVVNSPACQEADVLIACGGGKALDTVKTAAIELKKIVFTVPTICSNCSAATAIAVVYNDDGSLEGYSYPNRPARIFINPKIIAEAPAEYFWAGVGDALSKQPEVEYATSAGNLEHTAGLGLALAHTCSEPLFTYGVQGLEYVRLDLSTEAVKQIALDIVVNTGYVSNLTNQNDY
;
A
#
# COMPACT_ATOMS: atom_id res chain seq x y z
N MET A 1 5.69 6.19 -11.64
CA MET A 1 5.68 5.43 -10.37
C MET A 1 4.72 6.14 -9.43
N SER A 2 4.25 5.49 -8.35
CA SER A 2 3.43 6.18 -7.33
C SER A 2 4.29 7.20 -6.59
N ASP A 3 3.72 8.36 -6.27
CA ASP A 3 4.38 9.28 -5.35
C ASP A 3 4.13 8.85 -3.90
N TYR A 4 5.03 9.17 -2.99
CA TYR A 4 4.86 8.83 -1.58
C TYR A 4 5.29 9.96 -0.65
N THR A 5 4.67 9.97 0.51
CA THR A 5 5.05 10.82 1.65
C THR A 5 5.33 9.91 2.84
N VAL A 6 6.46 10.12 3.53
CA VAL A 6 6.86 9.31 4.68
C VAL A 6 7.21 10.18 5.87
N GLY A 7 6.66 9.86 7.04
CA GLY A 7 6.87 10.60 8.29
C GLY A 7 5.70 10.42 9.23
N GLU A 8 5.87 10.73 10.51
CA GLU A 8 4.76 10.68 11.47
C GLU A 8 3.69 11.74 11.16
N ASP A 9 4.09 12.80 10.48
CA ASP A 9 3.27 13.91 10.01
C ASP A 9 2.84 13.77 8.54
N CYS A 10 3.02 12.60 7.92
CA CYS A 10 2.79 12.42 6.48
C CYS A 10 1.39 12.83 6.00
N PHE A 11 0.38 12.79 6.86
CA PHE A 11 -0.97 13.18 6.49
C PHE A 11 -1.15 14.68 6.29
N THR A 12 -0.24 15.53 6.77
CA THR A 12 -0.28 16.98 6.52
C THR A 12 -0.18 17.31 5.03
N GLU A 13 0.39 16.41 4.23
CA GLU A 13 0.48 16.55 2.77
C GLU A 13 -0.79 16.06 2.03
N LEU A 14 -1.75 15.47 2.74
CA LEU A 14 -2.97 14.92 2.13
C LEU A 14 -3.81 15.96 1.39
N PRO A 15 -4.06 17.18 1.94
CA PRO A 15 -4.81 18.21 1.23
C PRO A 15 -4.15 18.64 -0.07
N ALA A 16 -2.82 18.84 -0.05
CA ALA A 16 -2.06 19.22 -1.23
C ALA A 16 -2.11 18.10 -2.29
N ALA A 17 -1.96 16.84 -1.87
CA ALA A 17 -2.06 15.70 -2.76
C ALA A 17 -3.45 15.55 -3.39
N LEU A 18 -4.52 15.80 -2.65
CA LEU A 18 -5.89 15.80 -3.19
C LEU A 18 -6.10 16.93 -4.21
N ALA A 19 -5.56 18.12 -3.91
CA ALA A 19 -5.65 19.28 -4.78
C ALA A 19 -4.95 19.06 -6.14
N GLU A 20 -3.86 18.30 -6.19
CA GLU A 20 -3.18 17.91 -7.45
C GLU A 20 -4.12 17.18 -8.43
N TYR A 21 -5.12 16.47 -7.90
CA TYR A 21 -6.13 15.74 -8.68
C TYR A 21 -7.47 16.47 -8.77
N GLY A 22 -7.57 17.69 -8.24
CA GLY A 22 -8.81 18.45 -8.18
C GLY A 22 -9.89 17.75 -7.32
N ALA A 23 -9.47 16.92 -6.38
CA ALA A 23 -10.36 16.11 -5.57
C ALA A 23 -10.88 16.92 -4.36
N THR A 24 -12.20 16.95 -4.21
CA THR A 24 -12.90 17.60 -3.10
C THR A 24 -13.75 16.63 -2.29
N LYS A 25 -13.94 15.40 -2.78
CA LYS A 25 -14.74 14.36 -2.15
C LYS A 25 -13.94 13.08 -2.02
N VAL A 26 -13.88 12.53 -0.82
CA VAL A 26 -13.15 11.29 -0.56
C VAL A 26 -14.04 10.27 0.15
N ALA A 27 -13.76 8.98 -0.09
CA ALA A 27 -14.26 7.88 0.72
C ALA A 27 -13.05 7.15 1.32
N ILE A 28 -13.10 6.87 2.63
CA ILE A 28 -12.01 6.22 3.37
C ILE A 28 -12.43 4.78 3.67
N ILE A 29 -11.69 3.81 3.15
CA ILE A 29 -12.03 2.41 3.29
C ILE A 29 -10.85 1.66 3.92
N GLY A 30 -11.11 0.84 4.94
CA GLY A 30 -10.03 0.13 5.61
C GLY A 30 -10.48 -1.01 6.50
N GLY A 31 -9.52 -1.65 7.16
CA GLY A 31 -9.80 -2.57 8.26
C GLY A 31 -10.13 -1.81 9.55
N LYS A 32 -10.91 -2.43 10.45
CA LYS A 32 -11.34 -1.76 11.70
C LYS A 32 -10.17 -1.17 12.51
N ARG A 33 -9.08 -1.95 12.70
CA ARG A 33 -7.90 -1.50 13.46
C ARG A 33 -7.10 -0.46 12.66
N ALA A 34 -6.99 -0.64 11.36
CA ALA A 34 -6.30 0.26 10.46
C ALA A 34 -6.94 1.66 10.46
N LEU A 35 -8.27 1.71 10.34
CA LEU A 35 -9.02 2.95 10.42
C LEU A 35 -8.83 3.61 11.80
N ALA A 36 -8.91 2.85 12.90
CA ALA A 36 -8.69 3.41 14.23
C ALA A 36 -7.28 4.04 14.40
N ALA A 37 -6.26 3.50 13.72
CA ALA A 37 -4.90 4.04 13.77
C ALA A 37 -4.70 5.26 12.83
N ALA A 38 -5.30 5.26 11.64
CA ALA A 38 -5.02 6.27 10.62
C ALA A 38 -6.01 7.45 10.64
N LEU A 39 -7.30 7.23 10.97
CA LEU A 39 -8.34 8.26 10.90
C LEU A 39 -8.01 9.52 11.70
N PRO A 40 -7.52 9.47 12.95
CA PRO A 40 -7.27 10.70 13.69
C PRO A 40 -6.31 11.65 12.95
N GLY A 41 -5.27 11.12 12.30
CA GLY A 41 -4.33 11.93 11.53
C GLY A 41 -4.90 12.40 10.19
N ILE A 42 -5.71 11.58 9.53
CA ILE A 42 -6.37 11.94 8.27
C ILE A 42 -7.43 13.02 8.51
N GLU A 43 -8.29 12.84 9.51
CA GLU A 43 -9.33 13.81 9.87
C GLU A 43 -8.74 15.15 10.28
N ALA A 44 -7.70 15.14 11.12
CA ALA A 44 -7.00 16.38 11.52
C ALA A 44 -6.38 17.11 10.31
N ALA A 45 -5.87 16.39 9.32
CA ALA A 45 -5.32 16.99 8.10
C ALA A 45 -6.38 17.60 7.19
N LEU A 46 -7.63 17.15 7.28
CA LEU A 46 -8.74 17.62 6.44
C LEU A 46 -9.66 18.62 7.13
N GLU A 47 -9.50 18.86 8.46
CA GLU A 47 -10.43 19.64 9.29
C GLU A 47 -10.66 21.07 8.75
N ASP A 48 -9.60 21.76 8.32
CA ASP A 48 -9.64 23.14 7.81
C ASP A 48 -9.60 23.21 6.28
N THR A 49 -10.15 22.21 5.59
CA THR A 49 -10.13 22.12 4.12
C THR A 49 -11.54 22.02 3.55
N ASP A 50 -11.69 22.29 2.24
CA ASP A 50 -12.94 22.10 1.51
C ASP A 50 -13.19 20.63 1.10
N VAL A 51 -12.39 19.68 1.61
CA VAL A 51 -12.52 18.25 1.27
C VAL A 51 -13.60 17.59 2.12
N GLU A 52 -14.60 17.05 1.46
CA GLU A 52 -15.68 16.32 2.09
C GLU A 52 -15.36 14.82 2.21
N VAL A 53 -15.42 14.29 3.43
CA VAL A 53 -15.35 12.84 3.67
C VAL A 53 -16.75 12.26 3.59
N LEU A 54 -17.11 11.67 2.44
CA LEU A 54 -18.44 11.14 2.18
C LEU A 54 -18.76 9.90 3.02
N GLU A 55 -17.76 9.06 3.27
CA GLU A 55 -17.92 7.83 4.03
C GLU A 55 -16.59 7.37 4.61
N THR A 56 -16.67 6.79 5.81
CA THR A 56 -15.62 5.93 6.38
C THR A 56 -16.18 4.53 6.54
N ARG A 57 -15.61 3.53 5.86
CA ARG A 57 -16.15 2.18 5.75
C ARG A 57 -15.15 1.10 6.11
N VAL A 58 -15.60 0.10 6.89
CA VAL A 58 -14.88 -1.16 7.06
C VAL A 58 -15.17 -2.06 5.87
N TYR A 59 -14.09 -2.46 5.12
CA TYR A 59 -14.21 -3.24 3.89
C TYR A 59 -14.66 -4.69 4.12
N GLY A 60 -14.36 -5.23 5.29
CA GLY A 60 -14.55 -6.64 5.63
C GLY A 60 -13.28 -7.23 6.25
N THR A 61 -12.97 -8.46 5.96
CA THR A 61 -11.82 -9.18 6.54
C THR A 61 -10.85 -9.77 5.51
N ASN A 62 -11.28 -9.91 4.25
CA ASN A 62 -10.48 -10.45 3.16
C ASN A 62 -10.82 -9.79 1.84
N SER A 63 -9.92 -9.84 0.86
CA SER A 63 -10.12 -9.31 -0.50
C SER A 63 -10.92 -10.31 -1.34
N THR A 64 -12.23 -10.44 -1.02
CA THR A 64 -13.16 -11.30 -1.76
C THR A 64 -14.05 -10.51 -2.69
N ARG A 65 -14.61 -11.15 -3.71
CA ARG A 65 -15.57 -10.52 -4.63
C ARG A 65 -16.74 -9.88 -3.88
N ALA A 66 -17.23 -10.53 -2.82
CA ALA A 66 -18.29 -9.98 -1.99
C ALA A 66 -17.92 -8.67 -1.28
N ASN A 67 -16.68 -8.58 -0.77
CA ASN A 67 -16.20 -7.36 -0.12
C ASN A 67 -15.85 -6.26 -1.12
N ILE A 68 -15.28 -6.61 -2.29
CA ILE A 68 -15.07 -5.68 -3.40
C ILE A 68 -16.42 -5.07 -3.84
N ALA A 69 -17.43 -5.91 -4.04
CA ALA A 69 -18.79 -5.45 -4.43
C ALA A 69 -19.42 -4.49 -3.41
N LYS A 70 -19.14 -4.64 -2.09
CA LYS A 70 -19.61 -3.68 -1.08
C LYS A 70 -19.02 -2.29 -1.26
N VAL A 71 -17.77 -2.19 -1.72
CA VAL A 71 -17.12 -0.92 -2.03
C VAL A 71 -17.69 -0.35 -3.34
N VAL A 72 -17.79 -1.18 -4.38
CA VAL A 72 -18.31 -0.79 -5.70
C VAL A 72 -19.74 -0.27 -5.60
N ASN A 73 -20.59 -0.94 -4.81
CA ASN A 73 -22.01 -0.59 -4.66
C ASN A 73 -22.26 0.52 -3.61
N SER A 74 -21.23 1.08 -2.98
CA SER A 74 -21.40 2.21 -2.08
C SER A 74 -21.65 3.49 -2.87
N PRO A 75 -22.79 4.21 -2.63
CA PRO A 75 -23.03 5.50 -3.27
C PRO A 75 -21.92 6.52 -2.98
N ALA A 76 -21.38 6.52 -1.77
CA ALA A 76 -20.30 7.40 -1.38
C ALA A 76 -19.00 7.09 -2.16
N CYS A 77 -18.66 5.80 -2.34
CA CYS A 77 -17.50 5.41 -3.15
C CYS A 77 -17.69 5.73 -4.64
N GLN A 78 -18.92 5.64 -5.14
CA GLN A 78 -19.26 6.03 -6.52
C GLN A 78 -19.15 7.55 -6.72
N GLU A 79 -19.55 8.34 -5.74
CA GLU A 79 -19.50 9.81 -5.79
C GLU A 79 -18.10 10.36 -5.54
N ALA A 80 -17.30 9.75 -4.66
CA ALA A 80 -15.96 10.20 -4.30
C ALA A 80 -15.06 10.42 -5.52
N ASP A 81 -14.20 11.43 -5.46
CA ASP A 81 -13.15 11.68 -6.45
C ASP A 81 -11.96 10.73 -6.23
N VAL A 82 -11.62 10.49 -4.96
CA VAL A 82 -10.51 9.64 -4.54
C VAL A 82 -10.98 8.65 -3.48
N LEU A 83 -10.53 7.40 -3.60
CA LEU A 83 -10.68 6.37 -2.58
C LEU A 83 -9.38 6.31 -1.76
N ILE A 84 -9.47 6.49 -0.44
CA ILE A 84 -8.33 6.36 0.48
C ILE A 84 -8.41 4.96 1.10
N ALA A 85 -7.46 4.10 0.74
CA ALA A 85 -7.37 2.73 1.23
C ALA A 85 -6.46 2.65 2.46
N CYS A 86 -6.98 2.27 3.64
CA CYS A 86 -6.24 2.17 4.88
C CYS A 86 -6.10 0.72 5.34
N GLY A 87 -4.88 0.20 5.47
CA GLY A 87 -4.69 -1.15 6.00
C GLY A 87 -3.48 -1.90 5.51
N GLY A 88 -3.52 -3.21 5.69
CA GLY A 88 -2.58 -4.15 5.08
C GLY A 88 -3.06 -4.61 3.71
N GLY A 89 -2.32 -5.50 3.06
CA GLY A 89 -2.53 -5.95 1.69
C GLY A 89 -3.99 -6.26 1.35
N LYS A 90 -4.69 -7.04 2.18
CA LYS A 90 -6.10 -7.42 1.92
C LYS A 90 -7.06 -6.23 1.81
N ALA A 91 -6.88 -5.20 2.65
CA ALA A 91 -7.69 -3.99 2.59
C ALA A 91 -7.34 -3.18 1.34
N LEU A 92 -6.05 -2.99 1.09
CA LEU A 92 -5.54 -2.24 -0.05
C LEU A 92 -5.97 -2.89 -1.37
N ASP A 93 -5.83 -4.21 -1.49
CA ASP A 93 -6.21 -4.96 -2.68
C ASP A 93 -7.73 -4.92 -2.96
N THR A 94 -8.56 -4.96 -1.90
CA THR A 94 -10.01 -4.79 -2.04
C THR A 94 -10.36 -3.44 -2.66
N VAL A 95 -9.77 -2.35 -2.14
CA VAL A 95 -10.07 -0.99 -2.62
C VAL A 95 -9.48 -0.75 -4.01
N LYS A 96 -8.23 -1.19 -4.26
CA LYS A 96 -7.60 -1.11 -5.58
C LYS A 96 -8.44 -1.83 -6.65
N THR A 97 -8.92 -3.04 -6.33
CA THR A 97 -9.78 -3.80 -7.26
C THR A 97 -11.11 -3.11 -7.50
N ALA A 98 -11.77 -2.61 -6.45
CA ALA A 98 -13.02 -1.85 -6.59
C ALA A 98 -12.83 -0.57 -7.44
N ALA A 99 -11.68 0.08 -7.30
CA ALA A 99 -11.36 1.29 -8.05
C ALA A 99 -11.27 1.07 -9.57
N ILE A 100 -10.96 -0.14 -10.04
CA ILE A 100 -11.00 -0.50 -11.47
C ILE A 100 -12.43 -0.29 -12.01
N GLU A 101 -13.42 -0.89 -11.34
CA GLU A 101 -14.83 -0.82 -11.75
C GLU A 101 -15.38 0.60 -11.63
N LEU A 102 -15.01 1.30 -10.56
CA LEU A 102 -15.45 2.67 -10.30
C LEU A 102 -14.69 3.73 -11.11
N LYS A 103 -13.57 3.37 -11.73
CA LYS A 103 -12.64 4.28 -12.42
C LYS A 103 -12.17 5.42 -11.52
N LYS A 104 -11.83 5.10 -10.27
CA LYS A 104 -11.42 6.08 -9.26
C LYS A 104 -9.91 6.05 -9.03
N ILE A 105 -9.39 7.20 -8.62
CA ILE A 105 -8.02 7.34 -8.12
C ILE A 105 -7.95 6.72 -6.73
N VAL A 106 -6.83 6.06 -6.42
CA VAL A 106 -6.57 5.46 -5.11
C VAL A 106 -5.37 6.10 -4.46
N PHE A 107 -5.54 6.53 -3.21
CA PHE A 107 -4.45 6.80 -2.30
C PHE A 107 -4.36 5.67 -1.28
N THR A 108 -3.16 5.27 -0.89
CA THR A 108 -2.95 4.17 0.05
C THR A 108 -2.29 4.65 1.34
N VAL A 109 -2.75 4.08 2.45
CA VAL A 109 -2.23 4.30 3.80
C VAL A 109 -1.93 2.92 4.39
N PRO A 110 -0.71 2.37 4.17
CA PRO A 110 -0.31 1.12 4.80
C PRO A 110 -0.21 1.31 6.32
N THR A 111 -0.97 0.52 7.08
CA THR A 111 -0.98 0.55 8.55
C THR A 111 -0.25 -0.64 9.17
N ILE A 112 0.18 -1.58 8.37
CA ILE A 112 1.12 -2.66 8.67
C ILE A 112 2.12 -2.72 7.51
N CYS A 113 3.28 -3.30 7.76
CA CYS A 113 4.35 -3.37 6.79
C CYS A 113 4.72 -4.83 6.54
N SER A 114 3.84 -5.58 5.84
CA SER A 114 4.02 -7.00 5.56
C SER A 114 4.32 -7.33 4.09
N ASN A 115 4.14 -6.37 3.18
CA ASN A 115 4.38 -6.51 1.74
C ASN A 115 4.24 -5.15 1.03
N CYS A 116 4.43 -5.16 -0.28
CA CYS A 116 4.42 -3.97 -1.15
C CYS A 116 3.04 -3.60 -1.74
N SER A 117 1.93 -4.19 -1.31
CA SER A 117 0.60 -3.95 -1.90
C SER A 117 0.21 -2.46 -1.99
N ALA A 118 0.72 -1.62 -1.06
CA ALA A 118 0.45 -0.19 -1.07
C ALA A 118 1.02 0.55 -2.31
N ALA A 119 2.00 -0.03 -3.00
CA ALA A 119 2.67 0.60 -4.15
C ALA A 119 2.46 -0.13 -5.48
N THR A 120 1.88 -1.34 -5.45
CA THR A 120 1.82 -2.21 -6.64
C THR A 120 0.55 -2.06 -7.47
N ALA A 121 0.69 -2.29 -8.78
CA ALA A 121 -0.40 -2.38 -9.76
C ALA A 121 -1.01 -3.79 -9.83
N ILE A 122 -0.85 -4.60 -8.80
CA ILE A 122 -1.45 -5.93 -8.67
C ILE A 122 -2.25 -6.00 -7.38
N ALA A 123 -3.33 -6.77 -7.38
CA ALA A 123 -4.15 -7.04 -6.21
C ALA A 123 -4.57 -8.50 -6.19
N VAL A 124 -4.52 -9.12 -5.03
CA VAL A 124 -4.90 -10.51 -4.84
C VAL A 124 -6.37 -10.61 -4.49
N VAL A 125 -7.08 -11.50 -5.18
CA VAL A 125 -8.50 -11.79 -4.92
C VAL A 125 -8.63 -13.22 -4.39
N TYR A 126 -9.42 -13.37 -3.35
CA TYR A 126 -9.64 -14.63 -2.66
C TYR A 126 -11.09 -15.09 -2.79
N ASN A 127 -11.30 -16.40 -2.77
CA ASN A 127 -12.59 -17.00 -2.51
C ASN A 127 -13.03 -16.83 -1.05
N ASP A 128 -14.32 -17.03 -0.77
CA ASP A 128 -14.85 -16.89 0.60
C ASP A 128 -14.27 -17.92 1.58
N ASP A 129 -13.76 -19.05 1.10
CA ASP A 129 -13.06 -20.06 1.89
C ASP A 129 -11.59 -19.69 2.19
N GLY A 130 -11.11 -18.58 1.65
CA GLY A 130 -9.74 -18.07 1.82
C GLY A 130 -8.73 -18.63 0.82
N SER A 131 -9.13 -19.50 -0.10
CA SER A 131 -8.27 -19.94 -1.21
C SER A 131 -8.06 -18.80 -2.23
N LEU A 132 -6.95 -18.87 -2.97
CA LEU A 132 -6.66 -17.91 -4.03
C LEU A 132 -7.71 -18.05 -5.16
N GLU A 133 -8.40 -16.97 -5.50
CA GLU A 133 -9.22 -16.90 -6.70
C GLU A 133 -8.35 -16.51 -7.92
N GLY A 134 -7.52 -15.48 -7.75
CA GLY A 134 -6.67 -14.98 -8.81
C GLY A 134 -6.14 -13.57 -8.50
N TYR A 135 -5.74 -12.90 -9.56
CA TYR A 135 -5.19 -11.53 -9.49
C TYR A 135 -6.06 -10.55 -10.28
N SER A 136 -6.08 -9.31 -9.83
CA SER A 136 -6.56 -8.18 -10.60
C SER A 136 -5.42 -7.18 -10.79
N TYR A 137 -5.49 -6.39 -11.86
CA TYR A 137 -4.42 -5.46 -12.27
C TYR A 137 -4.95 -4.03 -12.27
N PRO A 138 -5.09 -3.41 -11.09
CA PRO A 138 -5.48 -2.02 -10.96
C PRO A 138 -4.37 -1.08 -11.45
N ASN A 139 -4.75 0.17 -11.69
CA ASN A 139 -3.74 1.22 -11.77
C ASN A 139 -2.95 1.28 -10.45
N ARG A 140 -1.68 1.65 -10.54
CA ARG A 140 -0.88 1.95 -9.35
C ARG A 140 -1.58 3.01 -8.51
N PRO A 141 -1.56 2.90 -7.16
CA PRO A 141 -2.00 3.99 -6.32
C PRO A 141 -1.32 5.30 -6.70
N ALA A 142 -2.06 6.39 -6.75
CA ALA A 142 -1.52 7.67 -7.16
C ALA A 142 -0.60 8.26 -6.08
N ARG A 143 -0.94 8.04 -4.79
CA ARG A 143 -0.17 8.52 -3.66
C ARG A 143 -0.15 7.48 -2.53
N ILE A 144 0.98 7.41 -1.81
CA ILE A 144 1.17 6.51 -0.67
C ILE A 144 1.54 7.36 0.54
N PHE A 145 0.82 7.22 1.65
CA PHE A 145 1.14 7.90 2.92
C PHE A 145 1.66 6.88 3.93
N ILE A 146 2.94 6.93 4.24
CA ILE A 146 3.63 5.98 5.09
C ILE A 146 3.91 6.64 6.44
N ASN A 147 3.17 6.25 7.47
CA ASN A 147 3.40 6.69 8.84
C ASN A 147 4.20 5.62 9.61
N PRO A 148 5.50 5.84 9.89
CA PRO A 148 6.33 4.84 10.57
C PRO A 148 5.86 4.54 12.00
N LYS A 149 5.18 5.47 12.66
CA LYS A 149 4.62 5.26 14.00
C LYS A 149 3.46 4.27 13.97
N ILE A 150 2.52 4.45 13.05
CA ILE A 150 1.40 3.51 12.87
C ILE A 150 1.92 2.10 12.56
N ILE A 151 2.99 2.00 11.77
CA ILE A 151 3.64 0.74 11.42
C ILE A 151 4.33 0.14 12.64
N ALA A 152 5.02 0.94 13.46
CA ALA A 152 5.71 0.49 14.67
C ALA A 152 4.73 -0.03 15.75
N GLU A 153 3.57 0.62 15.90
CA GLU A 153 2.51 0.26 16.85
C GLU A 153 1.64 -0.92 16.36
N ALA A 154 1.86 -1.40 15.12
CA ALA A 154 1.18 -2.58 14.60
C ALA A 154 1.84 -3.88 15.14
N PRO A 155 1.13 -5.04 15.13
CA PRO A 155 1.73 -6.29 15.56
C PRO A 155 3.03 -6.61 14.81
N ALA A 156 4.13 -6.82 15.57
CA ALA A 156 5.49 -6.95 15.03
C ALA A 156 5.67 -8.12 14.04
N GLU A 157 4.80 -9.13 14.11
CA GLU A 157 4.80 -10.25 13.14
C GLU A 157 4.57 -9.81 11.70
N TYR A 158 3.81 -8.73 11.46
CA TYR A 158 3.62 -8.19 10.10
C TYR A 158 4.87 -7.52 9.58
N PHE A 159 5.59 -6.80 10.43
CA PHE A 159 6.87 -6.21 10.05
C PHE A 159 7.92 -7.28 9.77
N TRP A 160 7.98 -8.32 10.61
CA TRP A 160 8.85 -9.48 10.40
C TRP A 160 8.53 -10.19 9.08
N ALA A 161 7.25 -10.41 8.78
CA ALA A 161 6.83 -11.00 7.50
C ALA A 161 7.25 -10.14 6.31
N GLY A 162 7.14 -8.80 6.43
CA GLY A 162 7.58 -7.86 5.41
C GLY A 162 9.07 -7.87 5.16
N VAL A 163 9.89 -8.02 6.20
CA VAL A 163 11.34 -8.23 6.06
C VAL A 163 11.63 -9.49 5.24
N GLY A 164 10.91 -10.58 5.51
CA GLY A 164 11.03 -11.83 4.74
C GLY A 164 10.60 -11.66 3.28
N ASP A 165 9.48 -10.96 3.04
CA ASP A 165 8.97 -10.64 1.71
C ASP A 165 9.99 -9.80 0.90
N ALA A 166 10.56 -8.77 1.51
CA ALA A 166 11.53 -7.92 0.85
C ALA A 166 12.87 -8.63 0.58
N LEU A 167 13.34 -9.51 1.50
CA LEU A 167 14.53 -10.32 1.27
C LEU A 167 14.40 -11.28 0.09
N SER A 168 13.18 -11.76 -0.20
CA SER A 168 12.94 -12.65 -1.34
C SER A 168 12.95 -11.90 -2.68
N LYS A 169 12.75 -10.58 -2.67
CA LYS A 169 12.50 -9.81 -3.90
C LYS A 169 13.67 -9.83 -4.88
N GLN A 170 14.88 -9.63 -4.41
CA GLN A 170 16.05 -9.65 -5.29
C GLN A 170 16.22 -11.02 -5.99
N PRO A 171 16.31 -12.18 -5.28
CA PRO A 171 16.42 -13.48 -5.94
C PRO A 171 15.21 -13.84 -6.81
N GLU A 172 13.98 -13.42 -6.46
CA GLU A 172 12.80 -13.59 -7.32
C GLU A 172 12.98 -12.91 -8.67
N VAL A 173 13.41 -11.64 -8.65
CA VAL A 173 13.63 -10.85 -9.87
C VAL A 173 14.79 -11.42 -10.69
N GLU A 174 15.92 -11.76 -10.07
CA GLU A 174 17.06 -12.37 -10.74
C GLU A 174 16.67 -13.69 -11.42
N TYR A 175 15.85 -14.50 -10.75
CA TYR A 175 15.35 -15.76 -11.31
C TYR A 175 14.37 -15.50 -12.47
N ALA A 176 13.38 -14.63 -12.28
CA ALA A 176 12.37 -14.31 -13.30
C ALA A 176 13.00 -13.71 -14.57
N THR A 177 14.10 -12.98 -14.42
CA THR A 177 14.80 -12.31 -15.54
C THR A 177 15.94 -13.15 -16.14
N SER A 178 16.20 -14.35 -15.62
CA SER A 178 17.32 -15.21 -16.05
C SER A 178 17.21 -15.78 -17.47
N ALA A 179 16.00 -15.79 -18.06
CA ALA A 179 15.74 -16.39 -19.38
C ALA A 179 16.29 -15.60 -20.59
N GLY A 180 16.95 -14.46 -20.40
CA GLY A 180 17.53 -13.62 -21.44
C GLY A 180 16.52 -12.68 -22.09
N ASN A 181 16.98 -11.82 -23.01
CA ASN A 181 16.19 -10.80 -23.75
C ASN A 181 15.14 -10.06 -22.90
N LEU A 182 15.63 -9.33 -21.90
CA LEU A 182 14.76 -8.54 -21.03
C LEU A 182 14.19 -7.35 -21.79
N GLU A 183 12.90 -7.11 -21.60
CA GLU A 183 12.31 -5.84 -21.95
C GLU A 183 12.92 -4.70 -21.12
N HIS A 184 12.85 -3.49 -21.65
CA HIS A 184 13.51 -2.33 -21.03
C HIS A 184 13.11 -2.12 -19.56
N THR A 185 11.83 -2.21 -19.24
CA THR A 185 11.31 -2.04 -17.88
C THR A 185 11.76 -3.15 -16.94
N ALA A 186 11.78 -4.40 -17.42
CA ALA A 186 12.29 -5.53 -16.64
C ALA A 186 13.79 -5.41 -16.36
N GLY A 187 14.56 -4.89 -17.32
CA GLY A 187 15.99 -4.57 -17.14
C GLY A 187 16.21 -3.49 -16.07
N LEU A 188 15.37 -2.47 -16.03
CA LEU A 188 15.41 -1.46 -14.95
C LEU A 188 15.06 -2.07 -13.60
N GLY A 189 14.02 -2.92 -13.52
CA GLY A 189 13.65 -3.62 -12.30
C GLY A 189 14.77 -4.51 -11.78
N LEU A 190 15.43 -5.27 -12.65
CA LEU A 190 16.60 -6.07 -12.30
C LEU A 190 17.75 -5.21 -11.75
N ALA A 191 18.05 -4.09 -12.40
CA ALA A 191 19.10 -3.17 -11.96
C ALA A 191 18.82 -2.56 -10.57
N LEU A 192 17.55 -2.40 -10.20
CA LEU A 192 17.13 -1.88 -8.90
C LEU A 192 16.91 -2.96 -7.85
N ALA A 193 16.89 -4.25 -8.20
CA ALA A 193 16.51 -5.34 -7.29
C ALA A 193 17.36 -5.40 -6.01
N HIS A 194 18.65 -5.03 -6.08
CA HIS A 194 19.53 -5.00 -4.91
C HIS A 194 19.11 -3.98 -3.84
N THR A 195 18.36 -2.93 -4.23
CA THR A 195 17.84 -1.93 -3.28
C THR A 195 16.79 -2.51 -2.34
N CYS A 196 16.24 -3.69 -2.65
CA CYS A 196 15.28 -4.40 -1.81
C CYS A 196 15.94 -5.25 -0.70
N SER A 197 17.24 -5.41 -0.70
CA SER A 197 17.95 -6.20 0.33
C SER A 197 18.96 -5.38 1.13
N GLU A 198 19.54 -4.34 0.55
CA GLU A 198 20.59 -3.53 1.20
C GLU A 198 20.10 -2.84 2.50
N PRO A 199 18.91 -2.19 2.55
CA PRO A 199 18.41 -1.60 3.79
C PRO A 199 18.14 -2.64 4.89
N LEU A 200 17.75 -3.86 4.51
CA LEU A 200 17.49 -4.95 5.46
C LEU A 200 18.76 -5.42 6.16
N PHE A 201 19.88 -5.49 5.45
CA PHE A 201 21.15 -5.83 6.06
C PHE A 201 21.66 -4.73 7.03
N THR A 202 21.31 -3.48 6.74
CA THR A 202 21.74 -2.33 7.57
C THR A 202 20.85 -2.15 8.78
N TYR A 203 19.53 -2.23 8.60
CA TYR A 203 18.55 -1.79 9.60
C TYR A 203 17.61 -2.90 10.09
N GLY A 204 17.58 -4.09 9.44
CA GLY A 204 16.54 -5.09 9.66
C GLY A 204 16.46 -5.58 11.10
N VAL A 205 17.59 -5.93 11.73
CA VAL A 205 17.61 -6.39 13.13
C VAL A 205 17.15 -5.29 14.08
N GLN A 206 17.68 -4.08 13.94
CA GLN A 206 17.28 -2.94 14.77
C GLN A 206 15.81 -2.58 14.57
N GLY A 207 15.34 -2.55 13.33
CA GLY A 207 13.94 -2.29 13.00
C GLY A 207 13.00 -3.28 13.70
N LEU A 208 13.32 -4.59 13.66
CA LEU A 208 12.56 -5.63 14.35
C LEU A 208 12.56 -5.48 15.87
N GLU A 209 13.68 -5.05 16.45
CA GLU A 209 13.76 -4.78 17.88
C GLU A 209 12.89 -3.58 18.27
N TYR A 210 12.93 -2.50 17.48
CA TYR A 210 12.17 -1.29 17.77
C TYR A 210 10.66 -1.46 17.62
N VAL A 211 10.17 -2.17 16.59
CA VAL A 211 8.72 -2.43 16.45
C VAL A 211 8.16 -3.32 17.57
N ARG A 212 8.99 -4.17 18.22
CA ARG A 212 8.58 -4.92 19.41
C ARG A 212 8.38 -4.05 20.65
N LEU A 213 8.88 -2.84 20.60
CA LEU A 213 8.80 -1.83 21.66
C LEU A 213 7.86 -0.67 21.27
N ASP A 214 7.13 -0.80 20.17
CA ASP A 214 6.27 0.23 19.59
C ASP A 214 7.00 1.55 19.29
N LEU A 215 8.30 1.47 18.94
CA LEU A 215 9.14 2.63 18.73
C LEU A 215 9.31 2.94 17.24
N SER A 216 8.85 4.14 16.84
CA SER A 216 9.13 4.72 15.55
C SER A 216 10.55 5.31 15.53
N THR A 217 11.41 4.77 14.67
CA THR A 217 12.81 5.17 14.54
C THR A 217 13.22 5.26 13.08
N GLU A 218 14.39 5.83 12.81
CA GLU A 218 14.93 5.86 11.43
C GLU A 218 15.09 4.44 10.85
N ALA A 219 15.48 3.45 11.66
CA ALA A 219 15.58 2.06 11.21
C ALA A 219 14.21 1.51 10.77
N VAL A 220 13.15 1.74 11.54
CA VAL A 220 11.77 1.33 11.17
C VAL A 220 11.31 2.03 9.89
N LYS A 221 11.60 3.33 9.76
CA LYS A 221 11.27 4.12 8.57
C LYS A 221 11.98 3.60 7.32
N GLN A 222 13.27 3.31 7.40
CA GLN A 222 14.05 2.80 6.27
C GLN A 222 13.57 1.41 5.82
N ILE A 223 13.25 0.52 6.76
CA ILE A 223 12.68 -0.79 6.45
C ILE A 223 11.27 -0.67 5.87
N ALA A 224 10.43 0.25 6.40
CA ALA A 224 9.10 0.48 5.84
C ALA A 224 9.16 1.01 4.40
N LEU A 225 10.10 1.92 4.09
CA LEU A 225 10.37 2.38 2.73
C LEU A 225 10.82 1.24 1.82
N ASP A 226 11.69 0.38 2.31
CA ASP A 226 12.16 -0.76 1.55
C ASP A 226 11.02 -1.73 1.21
N ILE A 227 10.26 -2.18 2.23
CA ILE A 227 9.16 -3.14 2.04
C ILE A 227 8.04 -2.56 1.15
N VAL A 228 7.70 -1.28 1.28
CA VAL A 228 6.58 -0.69 0.55
C VAL A 228 7.03 -0.14 -0.80
N VAL A 229 8.08 0.67 -0.84
CA VAL A 229 8.45 1.46 -2.01
C VAL A 229 9.43 0.70 -2.90
N ASN A 230 10.57 0.25 -2.36
CA ASN A 230 11.59 -0.41 -3.19
C ASN A 230 11.04 -1.68 -3.83
N THR A 231 10.49 -2.59 -3.00
CA THR A 231 9.94 -3.85 -3.52
C THR A 231 8.73 -3.62 -4.42
N GLY A 232 7.90 -2.62 -4.11
CA GLY A 232 6.74 -2.26 -4.91
C GLY A 232 7.12 -1.71 -6.29
N TYR A 233 8.14 -0.86 -6.36
CA TYR A 233 8.62 -0.32 -7.63
C TYR A 233 9.31 -1.37 -8.47
N VAL A 234 10.15 -2.20 -7.87
CA VAL A 234 10.78 -3.32 -8.56
C VAL A 234 9.71 -4.29 -9.10
N SER A 235 8.69 -4.62 -8.31
CA SER A 235 7.58 -5.47 -8.75
C SER A 235 6.82 -4.86 -9.95
N ASN A 236 6.51 -3.57 -9.91
CA ASN A 236 5.84 -2.90 -11.02
C ASN A 236 6.67 -2.86 -12.30
N LEU A 237 8.01 -2.81 -12.19
CA LEU A 237 8.90 -2.79 -13.35
C LEU A 237 9.11 -4.18 -13.97
N THR A 238 9.08 -5.24 -13.14
CA THR A 238 9.35 -6.61 -13.59
C THR A 238 8.11 -7.39 -14.01
N ASN A 239 6.93 -7.01 -13.52
CA ASN A 239 5.66 -7.68 -13.82
C ASN A 239 4.86 -7.03 -14.97
N GLN A 240 5.45 -6.11 -15.72
CA GLN A 240 4.76 -5.40 -16.81
C GLN A 240 4.78 -6.14 -18.15
N ASN A 241 5.12 -7.42 -18.18
CA ASN A 241 5.27 -8.18 -19.43
C ASN A 241 3.96 -8.75 -20.00
N ASP A 242 2.81 -8.46 -19.40
CA ASP A 242 1.51 -8.99 -19.82
C ASP A 242 0.57 -7.91 -20.39
N TYR A 243 1.12 -6.89 -21.07
CA TYR A 243 0.33 -5.88 -21.77
C TYR A 243 0.53 -5.94 -23.26
#